data_16a646dea5b67e76cc2b5f24589b536d
#
_entry.id   16a646dea5b67e76cc2b5f24589b536d
#
_cell.length_a   1.000
_cell.length_b   1.000
_cell.length_c   1.000
_cell.angle_alpha   90.00
_cell.angle_beta   90.00
_cell.angle_gamma   90.00
#
_symmetry.space_group_name_H-M   'P 1'
#
loop_
_entity.id
_entity.type
_entity.pdbx_description
1 polymer ?
#
loop_
_entity_poly.entity_id
_entity_poly.type
_entity_poly.pdbx_seq_one_letter_code
_entity_poly.pdbx_strand_id
1 'polypeptide(L)'
;MITRLDDVRMDEVHLTTPVGPDAIRRLKLGDVVYLSGVLYTAREGVYRKVVEEGIDLPAGVRALTNVNFHCSPAAAVRPDGTYAVEAVTATASFRFGKSMSRWFERSGAKVIVGKAGLTELAYREWFVPHGAVYLTTV
;
A
#
# COMPACT_ATOMS: atom_id res chain seq x y z
N MET A 1 -13.31 18.57 -17.97
CA MET A 1 -12.90 18.01 -19.26
C MET A 1 -12.88 16.49 -19.13
N ILE A 2 -13.63 15.78 -19.94
CA ILE A 2 -13.61 14.32 -19.94
C ILE A 2 -12.44 13.91 -20.81
N THR A 3 -11.39 13.37 -20.17
CA THR A 3 -10.27 12.75 -20.88
C THR A 3 -10.77 11.46 -21.50
N ARG A 4 -10.61 11.29 -22.82
CA ARG A 4 -10.90 10.01 -23.46
C ARG A 4 -9.92 8.97 -22.94
N LEU A 5 -10.39 7.74 -22.77
CA LEU A 5 -9.51 6.62 -22.36
C LEU A 5 -8.31 6.45 -23.30
N ASP A 6 -8.50 6.80 -24.58
CA ASP A 6 -7.46 6.74 -25.61
C ASP A 6 -6.34 7.78 -25.40
N ASP A 7 -6.59 8.82 -24.60
CA ASP A 7 -5.61 9.86 -24.28
C ASP A 7 -4.79 9.53 -23.02
N VAL A 8 -5.13 8.44 -22.30
CA VAL A 8 -4.39 7.99 -21.13
C VAL A 8 -3.19 7.17 -21.60
N ARG A 9 -2.04 7.80 -21.59
CA ARG A 9 -0.78 7.09 -21.85
C ARG A 9 -0.42 6.24 -20.64
N MET A 10 -0.41 4.93 -20.80
CA MET A 10 0.05 3.99 -19.78
C MET A 10 1.56 3.82 -19.92
N ASP A 11 2.29 4.42 -19.01
CA ASP A 11 3.72 4.22 -18.90
C ASP A 11 4.02 3.08 -17.92
N GLU A 12 5.00 2.27 -18.21
CA GLU A 12 5.52 1.27 -17.28
C GLU A 12 6.57 1.89 -16.39
N VAL A 13 6.39 1.74 -15.07
CA VAL A 13 7.29 2.28 -14.06
C VAL A 13 7.77 1.17 -13.15
N HIS A 14 9.07 1.03 -13.00
CA HIS A 14 9.68 0.06 -12.10
C HIS A 14 10.13 0.76 -10.82
N LEU A 15 9.61 0.29 -9.67
CA LEU A 15 9.93 0.81 -8.35
C LEU A 15 10.52 -0.29 -7.48
N THR A 16 11.46 0.09 -6.64
CA THR A 16 12.07 -0.79 -5.64
C THR A 16 11.79 -0.27 -4.24
N THR A 17 11.44 -1.16 -3.33
CA THR A 17 11.15 -0.80 -1.93
C THR A 17 12.44 -0.64 -1.11
N PRO A 18 12.48 0.28 -0.15
CA PRO A 18 11.51 1.34 0.11
C PRO A 18 11.49 2.37 -1.03
N VAL A 19 10.30 2.82 -1.40
CA VAL A 19 10.11 3.74 -2.52
C VAL A 19 10.41 5.16 -2.06
N GLY A 20 11.32 5.83 -2.76
CA GLY A 20 11.70 7.20 -2.44
C GLY A 20 10.64 8.24 -2.81
N PRO A 21 10.65 9.41 -2.14
CA PRO A 21 9.63 10.44 -2.36
C PRO A 21 9.63 11.00 -3.78
N ASP A 22 10.78 11.12 -4.44
CA ASP A 22 10.86 11.59 -5.82
C ASP A 22 10.25 10.61 -6.81
N ALA A 23 10.46 9.32 -6.60
CA ALA A 23 9.86 8.27 -7.42
C ALA A 23 8.33 8.28 -7.29
N ILE A 24 7.81 8.48 -6.08
CA ILE A 24 6.37 8.60 -5.83
C ILE A 24 5.80 9.83 -6.54
N ARG A 25 6.46 10.98 -6.45
CA ARG A 25 5.99 12.22 -7.07
C ARG A 25 5.94 12.17 -8.60
N ARG A 26 6.75 11.32 -9.22
CA ARG A 26 6.77 11.16 -10.69
C ARG A 26 5.66 10.26 -11.21
N LEU A 27 4.98 9.51 -10.36
CA LEU A 27 3.86 8.65 -10.75
C LEU A 27 2.68 9.48 -11.26
N LYS A 28 2.05 8.99 -12.29
CA LYS A 28 0.87 9.58 -12.92
C LYS A 28 -0.28 8.59 -12.90
N LEU A 29 -1.49 9.11 -12.88
CA LEU A 29 -2.67 8.29 -13.01
C LEU A 29 -2.60 7.47 -14.31
N GLY A 30 -2.81 6.17 -14.18
CA GLY A 30 -2.76 5.23 -15.30
C GLY A 30 -1.41 4.54 -15.49
N ASP A 31 -0.35 4.94 -14.78
CA ASP A 31 0.92 4.23 -14.82
C ASP A 31 0.76 2.78 -14.37
N VAL A 32 1.43 1.88 -15.07
CA VAL A 32 1.57 0.48 -14.67
C VAL A 32 2.84 0.33 -13.87
N VAL A 33 2.71 0.00 -12.59
CA VAL A 33 3.84 -0.08 -11.66
C VAL A 33 4.26 -1.52 -11.41
N TYR A 34 5.54 -1.80 -11.66
CA TYR A 34 6.19 -3.04 -11.27
C TYR A 34 6.97 -2.80 -9.98
N LEU A 35 6.54 -3.43 -8.92
CA LEU A 35 7.11 -3.25 -7.59
C LEU A 35 8.02 -4.42 -7.25
N SER A 36 9.27 -4.13 -6.89
CA SER A 36 10.26 -5.12 -6.49
C SER A 36 10.76 -4.83 -5.07
N GLY A 37 11.12 -5.87 -4.37
CA GLY A 37 11.67 -5.79 -3.01
C GLY A 37 10.69 -6.29 -1.95
N VAL A 38 10.82 -5.75 -0.75
CA VAL A 38 10.01 -6.15 0.40
C VAL A 38 8.73 -5.31 0.47
N LEU A 39 7.63 -5.96 0.75
CA LEU A 39 6.39 -5.31 1.18
C LEU A 39 5.82 -6.09 2.37
N TYR A 40 4.95 -5.48 3.14
CA TYR A 40 4.25 -6.18 4.20
C TYR A 40 2.73 -6.15 3.99
N THR A 41 2.09 -7.20 4.46
CA THR A 41 0.63 -7.28 4.43
C THR A 41 0.06 -6.78 5.76
N ALA A 42 -0.95 -5.93 5.68
CA ALA A 42 -1.66 -5.44 6.85
C ALA A 42 -3.12 -5.14 6.48
N ARG A 43 -4.02 -5.58 7.33
CA ARG A 43 -5.46 -5.37 7.26
C ARG A 43 -5.98 -4.87 8.61
N GLU A 44 -7.26 -5.03 8.84
CA GLU A 44 -7.98 -4.55 10.02
C GLU A 44 -7.31 -4.86 11.36
N GLY A 45 -6.81 -6.09 11.54
CA GLY A 45 -6.16 -6.50 12.78
C GLY A 45 -4.90 -5.71 13.07
N VAL A 46 -4.05 -5.51 12.07
CA VAL A 46 -2.82 -4.72 12.21
C VAL A 46 -3.15 -3.23 12.34
N TYR A 47 -4.07 -2.72 11.53
CA TYR A 47 -4.53 -1.33 11.60
C TYR A 47 -5.06 -0.99 13.00
N ARG A 48 -5.90 -1.85 13.56
CA ARG A 48 -6.42 -1.67 14.91
C ARG A 48 -5.29 -1.59 15.94
N LYS A 49 -4.38 -2.53 15.91
CA LYS A 49 -3.23 -2.55 16.84
C LYS A 49 -2.39 -1.28 16.74
N VAL A 50 -2.07 -0.85 15.53
CA VAL A 50 -1.21 0.31 15.33
C VAL A 50 -1.95 1.62 15.61
N VAL A 51 -3.15 1.79 15.07
CA VAL A 51 -3.89 3.05 15.11
C VAL A 51 -4.66 3.24 16.42
N GLU A 52 -5.35 2.20 16.88
CA GLU A 52 -6.20 2.29 18.08
C GLU A 52 -5.46 1.95 19.36
N GLU A 53 -4.66 0.88 19.34
CA GLU A 53 -3.95 0.39 20.53
C GLU A 53 -2.54 0.99 20.68
N GLY A 54 -2.04 1.71 19.65
CA GLY A 54 -0.74 2.36 19.70
C GLY A 54 0.47 1.41 19.68
N ILE A 55 0.28 0.18 19.19
CA ILE A 55 1.34 -0.82 19.10
C ILE A 55 2.11 -0.60 17.79
N ASP A 56 3.41 -0.39 17.89
CA ASP A 56 4.24 -0.19 16.70
C ASP A 56 4.35 -1.44 15.83
N LEU A 57 4.65 -1.24 14.55
CA LEU A 57 5.03 -2.34 13.66
C LEU A 57 6.26 -3.07 14.22
N PRO A 58 6.43 -4.36 13.88
CA PRO A 58 7.63 -5.08 14.29
C PRO A 58 8.92 -4.34 13.95
N ALA A 59 9.89 -4.46 14.82
CA ALA A 59 11.19 -3.79 14.66
C ALA A 59 11.82 -4.15 13.31
N GLY A 60 12.37 -3.15 12.64
CA GLY A 60 13.04 -3.31 11.35
C GLY A 60 12.15 -3.23 10.11
N VAL A 61 10.82 -3.35 10.25
CA VAL A 61 9.91 -3.28 9.10
C VAL A 61 10.05 -1.96 8.36
N ARG A 62 10.04 -0.84 9.08
CA ARG A 62 10.13 0.50 8.47
C ARG A 62 11.45 0.75 7.73
N ALA A 63 12.53 0.09 8.13
CA ALA A 63 13.82 0.19 7.46
C ALA A 63 13.85 -0.60 6.14
N LEU A 64 13.04 -1.65 6.05
CA LEU A 64 12.99 -2.53 4.89
C LEU A 64 12.03 -2.04 3.81
N THR A 65 10.92 -1.42 4.20
CA THR A 65 9.86 -1.08 3.26
C THR A 65 8.91 0.00 3.80
N ASN A 66 8.33 0.74 2.87
CA ASN A 66 7.23 1.67 3.10
C ASN A 66 5.99 1.30 2.29
N VAL A 67 5.89 0.04 1.89
CA VAL A 67 4.78 -0.47 1.08
C VAL A 67 3.93 -1.42 1.89
N ASN A 68 2.67 -1.02 2.10
CA ASN A 68 1.65 -1.82 2.75
C ASN A 68 0.68 -2.39 1.70
N PHE A 69 0.56 -3.70 1.68
CA PHE A 69 -0.42 -4.39 0.85
C PHE A 69 -1.63 -4.77 1.69
N HIS A 70 -2.80 -4.29 1.30
CA HIS A 70 -4.08 -4.68 1.90
C HIS A 70 -4.42 -6.11 1.48
N CYS A 71 -3.90 -7.05 2.23
CA CYS A 71 -4.00 -8.48 1.93
C CYS A 71 -3.89 -9.28 3.23
N SER A 72 -4.54 -10.44 3.23
CA SER A 72 -4.30 -11.51 4.20
C SER A 72 -3.93 -12.75 3.38
N PRO A 73 -2.64 -13.04 3.22
CA PRO A 73 -2.22 -14.17 2.41
C PRO A 73 -2.63 -15.49 3.02
N ALA A 74 -2.98 -16.46 2.18
CA ALA A 74 -3.06 -17.85 2.60
C ALA A 74 -1.63 -18.40 2.69
N ALA A 75 -1.25 -18.89 3.87
CA ALA A 75 0.09 -19.39 4.11
C ALA A 75 0.05 -20.66 4.97
N ALA A 76 0.88 -21.62 4.62
CA ALA A 76 1.13 -22.80 5.42
C ALA A 76 2.40 -22.61 6.25
N VAL A 77 2.41 -23.11 7.47
CA VAL A 77 3.59 -23.10 8.32
C VAL A 77 4.46 -24.31 7.99
N ARG A 78 5.71 -24.06 7.66
CA ARG A 78 6.70 -25.13 7.43
C ARG A 78 7.22 -25.71 8.74
N PRO A 79 7.79 -26.92 8.72
CA PRO A 79 8.37 -27.54 9.93
C PRO A 79 9.44 -26.71 10.62
N ASP A 80 10.16 -25.85 9.88
CA ASP A 80 11.18 -24.94 10.42
C ASP A 80 10.60 -23.62 11.01
N GLY A 81 9.26 -23.50 11.02
CA GLY A 81 8.56 -22.31 11.52
C GLY A 81 8.43 -21.16 10.52
N THR A 82 8.97 -21.31 9.32
CA THR A 82 8.76 -20.34 8.24
C THR A 82 7.42 -20.54 7.54
N TYR A 83 7.03 -19.57 6.72
CA TYR A 83 5.76 -19.61 5.99
C TYR A 83 5.96 -19.88 4.51
N ALA A 84 5.15 -20.78 3.97
CA ALA A 84 4.96 -20.92 2.53
C ALA A 84 3.72 -20.13 2.13
N VAL A 85 3.91 -19.06 1.38
CA VAL A 85 2.79 -18.25 0.86
C VAL A 85 2.20 -18.98 -0.34
N GLU A 86 0.92 -19.34 -0.26
CA GLU A 86 0.23 -20.13 -1.29
C GLU A 86 -0.64 -19.25 -2.18
N ALA A 87 -1.33 -18.28 -1.61
CA ALA A 87 -2.17 -17.36 -2.35
C ALA A 87 -2.13 -15.96 -1.76
N VAL A 88 -2.09 -14.96 -2.64
CA VAL A 88 -2.11 -13.56 -2.29
C VAL A 88 -3.18 -12.87 -3.13
N THR A 89 -4.21 -12.33 -2.46
CA THR A 89 -5.28 -11.58 -3.10
C THR A 89 -5.51 -10.27 -2.38
N ALA A 90 -5.63 -9.19 -3.16
CA ALA A 90 -5.87 -7.87 -2.59
C ALA A 90 -7.24 -7.77 -1.91
N THR A 91 -7.27 -7.07 -0.79
CA THR A 91 -8.49 -6.70 -0.07
C THR A 91 -8.96 -5.32 -0.53
N ALA A 92 -10.28 -5.12 -0.59
CA ALA A 92 -10.85 -3.82 -0.89
C ALA A 92 -10.46 -2.79 0.18
N SER A 93 -9.92 -1.66 -0.24
CA SER A 93 -9.28 -0.68 0.64
C SER A 93 -10.23 0.33 1.28
N PHE A 94 -11.44 0.48 0.77
CA PHE A 94 -12.38 1.51 1.25
C PHE A 94 -12.68 1.43 2.75
N ARG A 95 -12.64 0.24 3.34
CA ARG A 95 -12.90 0.02 4.77
C ARG A 95 -11.82 0.58 5.69
N PHE A 96 -10.65 0.90 5.17
CA PHE A 96 -9.54 1.47 5.94
C PHE A 96 -9.49 3.00 5.91
N GLY A 97 -10.38 3.64 5.17
CA GLY A 97 -10.36 5.09 4.94
C GLY A 97 -10.24 5.92 6.22
N LYS A 98 -11.04 5.62 7.23
CA LYS A 98 -11.04 6.35 8.50
C LYS A 98 -9.71 6.33 9.24
N SER A 99 -8.88 5.32 8.99
CA SER A 99 -7.62 5.11 9.70
C SER A 99 -6.41 5.60 8.91
N MET A 100 -6.58 5.98 7.63
CA MET A 100 -5.45 6.22 6.72
C MET A 100 -4.49 7.30 7.20
N SER A 101 -4.98 8.44 7.67
CA SER A 101 -4.11 9.52 8.14
C SER A 101 -3.22 9.07 9.29
N ARG A 102 -3.81 8.47 10.30
CA ARG A 102 -3.06 7.93 11.45
C ARG A 102 -2.16 6.77 11.08
N TRP A 103 -2.61 5.94 10.14
CA TRP A 103 -1.80 4.85 9.63
C TRP A 103 -0.50 5.35 9.00
N PHE A 104 -0.56 6.37 8.15
CA PHE A 104 0.64 6.97 7.56
C PHE A 104 1.59 7.55 8.61
N GLU A 105 1.06 8.25 9.60
CA GLU A 105 1.86 8.81 10.70
C GLU A 105 2.57 7.72 11.50
N ARG A 106 1.86 6.66 11.83
CA ARG A 106 2.35 5.59 12.73
C ARG A 106 3.23 4.57 12.01
N SER A 107 2.87 4.18 10.80
CA SER A 107 3.55 3.12 10.07
C SER A 107 4.71 3.60 9.21
N GLY A 108 4.70 4.86 8.79
CA GLY A 108 5.63 5.38 7.79
C GLY A 108 5.37 4.88 6.39
N ALA A 109 4.24 4.20 6.14
CA ALA A 109 3.86 3.75 4.81
C ALA A 109 3.69 4.95 3.86
N LYS A 110 4.10 4.76 2.61
CA LYS A 110 3.97 5.75 1.53
C LYS A 110 3.29 5.17 0.29
N VAL A 111 3.22 3.87 0.20
CA VAL A 111 2.54 3.17 -0.88
C VAL A 111 1.55 2.19 -0.28
N ILE A 112 0.31 2.34 -0.67
CA ILE A 112 -0.77 1.40 -0.32
C ILE A 112 -1.14 0.63 -1.57
N VAL A 113 -1.09 -0.68 -1.50
CA VAL A 113 -1.54 -1.58 -2.55
C VAL A 113 -2.84 -2.26 -2.12
N GLY A 114 -3.84 -2.22 -2.97
CA GLY A 114 -5.13 -2.83 -2.66
C GLY A 114 -6.00 -2.99 -3.90
N LYS A 115 -7.29 -3.07 -3.71
CA LYS A 115 -8.27 -3.09 -4.82
C LYS A 115 -9.42 -2.12 -4.55
N ALA A 116 -10.15 -1.77 -5.60
CA ALA A 116 -11.31 -0.89 -5.60
C ALA A 116 -11.04 0.57 -5.22
N GLY A 117 -9.84 0.89 -4.76
CA GLY A 117 -9.48 2.26 -4.41
C GLY A 117 -10.22 2.84 -3.21
N LEU A 118 -10.14 4.15 -3.09
CA LEU A 118 -10.77 4.97 -2.07
C LEU A 118 -11.52 6.13 -2.75
N THR A 119 -12.17 6.98 -1.98
CA THR A 119 -12.82 8.18 -2.51
C THR A 119 -11.78 9.23 -2.90
N GLU A 120 -12.14 10.13 -3.82
CA GLU A 120 -11.29 11.28 -4.17
C GLU A 120 -10.92 12.11 -2.95
N LEU A 121 -11.87 12.29 -2.04
CA LEU A 121 -11.64 13.01 -0.78
C LEU A 121 -10.54 12.36 0.05
N ALA A 122 -10.52 11.02 0.14
CA ALA A 122 -9.49 10.28 0.86
C ALA A 122 -8.10 10.52 0.30
N TYR A 123 -7.97 10.51 -1.03
CA TYR A 123 -6.69 10.79 -1.66
C TYR A 123 -6.23 12.22 -1.40
N ARG A 124 -7.11 13.18 -1.52
CA ARG A 124 -6.81 14.59 -1.34
C ARG A 124 -6.45 14.93 0.11
N GLU A 125 -7.19 14.40 1.08
CA GLU A 125 -7.04 14.78 2.48
C GLU A 125 -6.04 13.91 3.24
N TRP A 126 -5.83 12.66 2.82
CA TRP A 126 -4.99 11.71 3.57
C TRP A 126 -3.74 11.29 2.84
N PHE A 127 -3.82 11.02 1.54
CA PHE A 127 -2.66 10.58 0.76
C PHE A 127 -1.73 11.75 0.39
N VAL A 128 -2.27 12.80 -0.20
CA VAL A 128 -1.47 13.95 -0.66
C VAL A 128 -0.68 14.60 0.48
N PRO A 129 -1.28 14.91 1.66
CA PRO A 129 -0.52 15.52 2.76
C PRO A 129 0.63 14.65 3.27
N HIS A 130 0.52 13.35 3.15
CA HIS A 130 1.57 12.42 3.58
C HIS A 130 2.56 12.03 2.47
N GLY A 131 2.40 12.56 1.27
CA GLY A 131 3.22 12.16 0.13
C GLY A 131 3.06 10.68 -0.25
N ALA A 132 1.87 10.14 -0.04
CA ALA A 132 1.56 8.74 -0.27
C ALA A 132 0.79 8.52 -1.57
N VAL A 133 0.86 7.31 -2.10
CA VAL A 133 0.19 6.91 -3.35
C VAL A 133 -0.54 5.59 -3.16
N TYR A 134 -1.60 5.42 -3.92
CA TYR A 134 -2.38 4.18 -3.97
C TYR A 134 -2.15 3.46 -5.30
N LEU A 135 -1.86 2.18 -5.20
CA LEU A 135 -1.75 1.28 -6.34
C LEU A 135 -2.86 0.23 -6.26
N THR A 136 -3.61 0.07 -7.34
CA THR A 136 -4.60 -1.00 -7.43
C THR A 136 -3.97 -2.22 -8.13
N THR A 137 -4.31 -3.41 -7.64
CA THR A 137 -3.94 -4.64 -8.36
C THR A 137 -4.77 -4.79 -9.63
N VAL A 138 -4.19 -5.35 -10.65
CA VAL A 138 -4.85 -5.69 -11.92
C VAL A 138 -5.31 -7.13 -11.92
#